data_f0a2276709b17ba59bc2733d44e0d5e2
#
_entry.id   f0a2276709b17ba59bc2733d44e0d5e2
#
_cell.length_a   1.000
_cell.length_b   1.000
_cell.length_c   1.000
_cell.angle_alpha   90.00
_cell.angle_beta   90.00
_cell.angle_gamma   90.00
#
_symmetry.space_group_name_H-M   'P 1'
#
loop_
_entity.id
_entity.type
_entity.pdbx_description
1 polymer ?
#
loop_
_entity_poly.entity_id
_entity_poly.type
_entity_poly.pdbx_seq_one_letter_code
_entity_poly.pdbx_strand_id
1 'polypeptide(L)'
;PYRRQRQMCIRDRHYYVRGTAVSFMAEEYPMMERYITPWKDILSEGILPPAQQGIVENYSAGVYLSAEQVKELLSDYERNKEVRKAVDDYFMENGAVLLKALRDAAENGAGLLEATDVVEVEPLDLKKTTSYSDLNQCDPEGAFIYQKVARAQISEFMKSKKS
;
A
#
# COMPACT_ATOMS: atom_id res chain seq x y z
N PRO A 1 -17.84 24.49 -9.10
CA PRO A 1 -17.88 23.16 -8.48
C PRO A 1 -17.14 22.09 -9.29
N TYR A 2 -17.32 22.05 -10.61
CA TYR A 2 -16.68 21.06 -11.49
C TYR A 2 -15.16 21.09 -11.53
N ARG A 3 -14.53 22.26 -11.39
CA ARG A 3 -13.06 22.36 -11.37
C ARG A 3 -12.41 21.79 -10.09
N ARG A 4 -13.08 21.88 -8.93
CA ARG A 4 -12.57 21.28 -7.68
C ARG A 4 -12.66 19.77 -7.68
N GLN A 5 -13.71 19.17 -8.24
CA GLN A 5 -13.83 17.71 -8.38
C GLN A 5 -12.78 17.13 -9.33
N ARG A 6 -12.47 17.80 -10.46
CA ARG A 6 -11.39 17.36 -11.36
C ARG A 6 -10.00 17.41 -10.71
N GLN A 7 -9.72 18.37 -9.84
CA GLN A 7 -8.43 18.43 -9.11
C GLN A 7 -8.31 17.35 -8.04
N MET A 8 -9.40 16.93 -7.40
CA MET A 8 -9.37 15.80 -6.45
C MET A 8 -9.13 14.47 -7.17
N CYS A 9 -9.78 14.20 -8.30
CA CYS A 9 -9.56 12.98 -9.07
C CYS A 9 -8.14 12.81 -9.64
N ILE A 10 -7.40 13.90 -9.87
CA ILE A 10 -6.01 13.84 -10.37
C ILE A 10 -5.00 13.49 -9.26
N ARG A 11 -5.38 13.64 -7.99
CA ARG A 11 -4.52 13.38 -6.84
C ARG A 11 -4.69 11.98 -6.23
N ASP A 12 -5.72 11.26 -6.59
CA ASP A 12 -6.02 9.93 -6.05
C ASP A 12 -5.27 8.86 -6.85
N ARG A 13 -3.95 8.81 -6.69
CA ARG A 13 -3.15 7.71 -7.22
C ARG A 13 -3.19 6.53 -6.27
N HIS A 14 -3.28 5.34 -6.83
CA HIS A 14 -3.25 4.08 -6.12
C HIS A 14 -1.97 3.32 -6.44
N TYR A 15 -1.38 2.73 -5.43
CA TYR A 15 -0.19 1.89 -5.54
C TYR A 15 -0.52 0.52 -4.97
N TYR A 16 -0.44 -0.49 -5.81
CA TYR A 16 -0.75 -1.85 -5.41
C TYR A 16 0.48 -2.56 -4.87
N VAL A 17 0.37 -3.14 -3.67
CA VAL A 17 1.38 -4.03 -3.08
C VAL A 17 0.71 -5.29 -2.60
N ARG A 18 1.27 -6.45 -2.89
CA ARG A 18 0.71 -7.74 -2.49
C ARG A 18 1.56 -8.39 -1.42
N GLY A 19 0.90 -8.82 -0.34
CA GLY A 19 1.54 -9.61 0.72
C GLY A 19 2.42 -8.80 1.68
N THR A 20 2.52 -7.49 1.48
CA THR A 20 3.23 -6.57 2.36
C THR A 20 2.33 -5.38 2.68
N ALA A 21 2.42 -4.88 3.90
CA ALA A 21 1.65 -3.73 4.36
C ALA A 21 2.47 -2.94 5.39
N VAL A 22 2.33 -1.62 5.40
CA VAL A 22 3.06 -0.77 6.35
C VAL A 22 2.62 -1.06 7.79
N SER A 23 1.33 -1.37 7.98
CA SER A 23 0.79 -1.80 9.27
C SER A 23 1.49 -3.05 9.81
N PHE A 24 1.66 -4.07 9.00
CA PHE A 24 2.36 -5.30 9.40
C PHE A 24 3.86 -5.09 9.57
N MET A 25 4.47 -4.25 8.76
CA MET A 25 5.88 -3.88 8.97
C MET A 25 6.09 -3.23 10.33
N ALA A 26 5.15 -2.40 10.79
CA ALA A 26 5.23 -1.77 12.10
C ALA A 26 5.09 -2.79 13.25
N GLU A 27 4.30 -3.85 13.08
CA GLU A 27 4.23 -4.95 14.05
C GLU A 27 5.56 -5.71 14.15
N GLU A 28 6.23 -5.96 13.02
CA GLU A 28 7.51 -6.67 12.99
C GLU A 28 8.69 -5.77 13.42
N TYR A 29 8.63 -4.50 13.06
CA TYR A 29 9.65 -3.49 13.38
C TYR A 29 9.03 -2.33 14.18
N PRO A 30 8.96 -2.42 15.55
CA PRO A 30 8.24 -1.42 16.37
C PRO A 30 8.71 0.02 16.18
N MET A 31 9.95 0.24 15.75
CA MET A 31 10.46 1.58 15.43
C MET A 31 9.71 2.26 14.28
N MET A 32 8.96 1.50 13.48
CA MET A 32 8.17 2.01 12.35
C MET A 32 6.82 2.59 12.78
N GLU A 33 6.35 2.29 14.00
CA GLU A 33 5.07 2.81 14.55
C GLU A 33 5.00 4.34 14.53
N ARG A 34 6.11 5.03 14.68
CA ARG A 34 6.16 6.50 14.66
C ARG A 34 5.72 7.12 13.33
N TYR A 35 5.80 6.38 12.24
CA TYR A 35 5.46 6.87 10.90
C TYR A 35 4.01 6.61 10.51
N ILE A 36 3.23 5.94 11.36
CA ILE A 36 1.87 5.52 11.04
C ILE A 36 0.87 6.01 12.08
N THR A 37 -0.37 6.14 11.63
CA THR A 37 -1.52 6.43 12.49
C THR A 37 -2.62 5.42 12.15
N PRO A 38 -3.10 4.61 13.11
CA PRO A 38 -4.20 3.67 12.88
C PRO A 38 -5.46 4.41 12.40
N TRP A 39 -6.23 3.80 11.51
CA TRP A 39 -7.45 4.41 11.01
C TRP A 39 -8.45 4.76 12.10
N LYS A 40 -8.57 3.94 13.13
CA LYS A 40 -9.45 4.20 14.29
C LYS A 40 -9.17 5.53 14.98
N ASP A 41 -7.94 6.02 14.88
CA ASP A 41 -7.53 7.29 15.52
C ASP A 41 -7.82 8.50 14.61
N ILE A 42 -8.16 8.27 13.33
CA ILE A 42 -8.46 9.31 12.34
C ILE A 42 -9.96 9.44 12.11
N LEU A 43 -10.68 8.31 12.09
CA LEU A 43 -12.11 8.29 11.84
C LEU A 43 -12.87 8.68 13.10
N SER A 44 -13.70 9.71 12.98
CA SER A 44 -14.60 10.10 14.07
C SER A 44 -15.63 9.00 14.34
N GLU A 45 -15.97 8.79 15.60
CA GLU A 45 -17.06 7.89 15.98
C GLU A 45 -18.35 8.23 15.18
N GLY A 46 -18.97 7.21 14.58
CA GLY A 46 -20.21 7.35 13.83
C GLY A 46 -20.07 7.66 12.33
N ILE A 47 -18.86 7.81 11.80
CA ILE A 47 -18.66 7.95 10.34
C ILE A 47 -18.99 6.65 9.59
N LEU A 48 -18.69 5.49 10.20
CA LEU A 48 -18.99 4.19 9.60
C LEU A 48 -20.19 3.55 10.29
N PRO A 49 -21.11 2.94 9.50
CA PRO A 49 -22.17 2.10 10.06
C PRO A 49 -21.59 0.98 10.93
N PRO A 50 -22.32 0.54 11.98
CA PRO A 50 -21.82 -0.52 12.88
C PRO A 50 -21.36 -1.80 12.18
N ALA A 51 -21.99 -2.17 11.07
CA ALA A 51 -21.58 -3.32 10.26
C ALA A 51 -20.20 -3.16 9.59
N GLN A 52 -19.70 -1.94 9.45
CA GLN A 52 -18.39 -1.64 8.85
C GLN A 52 -17.32 -1.34 9.90
N GLN A 53 -17.66 -1.24 11.18
CA GLN A 53 -16.69 -1.03 12.26
C GLN A 53 -15.70 -2.18 12.36
N GLY A 54 -16.11 -3.42 12.10
CA GLY A 54 -15.23 -4.58 12.02
C GLY A 54 -14.16 -4.48 10.93
N ILE A 55 -14.38 -3.69 9.89
CA ILE A 55 -13.38 -3.42 8.84
C ILE A 55 -12.27 -2.50 9.38
N VAL A 56 -12.66 -1.50 10.17
CA VAL A 56 -11.69 -0.55 10.76
C VAL A 56 -10.86 -1.20 11.87
N GLU A 57 -11.42 -2.17 12.57
CA GLU A 57 -10.73 -2.96 13.61
C GLU A 57 -9.93 -4.13 13.03
N ASN A 58 -10.20 -4.51 11.79
CA ASN A 58 -9.46 -5.55 11.12
C ASN A 58 -8.04 -5.05 10.81
N TYR A 59 -7.04 -5.86 11.12
CA TYR A 59 -5.64 -5.60 10.79
C TYR A 59 -5.43 -5.24 9.29
N SER A 60 -6.30 -5.75 8.43
CA SER A 60 -6.28 -5.47 6.99
C SER A 60 -6.83 -4.09 6.62
N ALA A 61 -7.40 -3.33 7.55
CA ALA A 61 -7.89 -1.98 7.29
C ALA A 61 -6.77 -0.96 7.07
N GLY A 62 -5.53 -1.32 7.48
CA GLY A 62 -4.35 -0.51 7.21
C GLY A 62 -4.16 0.67 8.15
N VAL A 63 -3.35 1.60 7.69
CA VAL A 63 -2.93 2.76 8.44
C VAL A 63 -2.90 4.00 7.56
N TYR A 64 -2.77 5.16 8.20
CA TYR A 64 -2.55 6.43 7.54
C TYR A 64 -1.17 6.98 7.92
N LEU A 65 -0.46 7.49 6.93
CA LEU A 65 0.73 8.30 7.11
C LEU A 65 0.38 9.74 6.75
N SER A 66 0.50 10.66 7.70
CA SER A 66 0.33 12.09 7.42
C SER A 66 1.41 12.61 6.46
N ALA A 67 1.22 13.79 5.90
CA ALA A 67 2.23 14.40 5.02
C ALA A 67 3.58 14.58 5.73
N GLU A 68 3.57 14.83 7.02
CA GLU A 68 4.75 14.93 7.88
C GLU A 68 5.41 13.57 8.06
N GLN A 69 4.63 12.54 8.39
CA GLN A 69 5.11 11.16 8.56
C GLN A 69 5.69 10.60 7.27
N VAL A 70 5.07 10.89 6.11
CA VAL A 70 5.62 10.51 4.80
C VAL A 70 7.00 11.12 4.57
N LYS A 71 7.18 12.42 4.84
CA LYS A 71 8.46 13.10 4.69
C LYS A 71 9.51 12.59 5.68
N GLU A 72 9.10 12.33 6.92
CA GLU A 72 9.97 11.78 7.95
C GLU A 72 10.46 10.38 7.56
N LEU A 73 9.56 9.49 7.15
CA LEU A 73 9.93 8.15 6.71
C LEU A 73 10.89 8.17 5.51
N LEU A 74 10.64 9.01 4.50
CA LEU A 74 11.56 9.17 3.36
C LEU A 74 12.93 9.67 3.79
N SER A 75 12.98 10.68 4.65
CA SER A 75 14.24 11.23 5.15
C SER A 75 15.04 10.19 5.94
N ASP A 76 14.35 9.42 6.79
CA ASP A 76 14.98 8.41 7.61
C ASP A 76 15.38 7.18 6.77
N TYR A 77 14.60 6.81 5.77
CA TYR A 77 15.03 5.80 4.81
C TYR A 77 16.37 6.13 4.13
N GLU A 78 16.61 7.42 3.84
CA GLU A 78 17.86 7.86 3.23
C GLU A 78 19.03 7.90 4.21
N ARG A 79 18.79 8.27 5.47
CA ARG A 79 19.82 8.62 6.46
C ARG A 79 20.03 7.58 7.55
N ASN A 80 19.00 6.81 7.88
CA ASN A 80 19.03 5.82 8.95
C ASN A 80 19.11 4.40 8.37
N LYS A 81 20.22 3.72 8.62
CA LYS A 81 20.47 2.36 8.10
C LYS A 81 19.49 1.32 8.64
N GLU A 82 19.00 1.49 9.86
CA GLU A 82 18.04 0.56 10.48
C GLU A 82 16.67 0.69 9.83
N VAL A 83 16.20 1.93 9.60
CA VAL A 83 14.94 2.20 8.88
C VAL A 83 15.01 1.67 7.45
N ARG A 84 16.11 1.96 6.75
CA ARG A 84 16.32 1.43 5.39
C ARG A 84 16.26 -0.09 5.38
N LYS A 85 16.99 -0.73 6.29
CA LYS A 85 17.03 -2.18 6.40
C LYS A 85 15.64 -2.77 6.67
N ALA A 86 14.86 -2.18 7.58
CA ALA A 86 13.52 -2.64 7.88
C ALA A 86 12.59 -2.57 6.65
N VAL A 87 12.63 -1.46 5.92
CA VAL A 87 11.84 -1.29 4.69
C VAL A 87 12.27 -2.27 3.61
N ASP A 88 13.57 -2.38 3.35
CA ASP A 88 14.11 -3.23 2.28
C ASP A 88 13.88 -4.72 2.56
N ASP A 89 14.11 -5.17 3.80
CA ASP A 89 13.92 -6.57 4.21
C ASP A 89 12.44 -6.96 4.19
N TYR A 90 11.54 -6.07 4.62
CA TYR A 90 10.12 -6.37 4.72
C TYR A 90 9.42 -6.29 3.35
N PHE A 91 9.64 -5.22 2.60
CA PHE A 91 8.94 -5.00 1.33
C PHE A 91 9.59 -5.73 0.15
N MET A 92 10.86 -6.10 0.24
CA MET A 92 11.58 -6.80 -0.84
C MET A 92 11.34 -6.13 -2.21
N GLU A 93 10.83 -6.85 -3.19
CA GLU A 93 10.54 -6.32 -4.53
C GLU A 93 9.50 -5.19 -4.52
N ASN A 94 8.58 -5.19 -3.55
CA ASN A 94 7.56 -4.15 -3.41
C ASN A 94 8.11 -2.84 -2.83
N GLY A 95 9.34 -2.83 -2.30
CA GLY A 95 9.96 -1.65 -1.73
C GLY A 95 10.04 -0.48 -2.70
N ALA A 96 10.32 -0.75 -3.98
CA ALA A 96 10.33 0.28 -5.02
C ALA A 96 8.96 0.95 -5.20
N VAL A 97 7.88 0.17 -5.13
CA VAL A 97 6.50 0.67 -5.24
C VAL A 97 6.13 1.52 -4.03
N LEU A 98 6.47 1.08 -2.82
CA LEU A 98 6.28 1.88 -1.60
C LEU A 98 7.01 3.22 -1.67
N LEU A 99 8.30 3.19 -2.01
CA LEU A 99 9.10 4.42 -2.12
C LEU A 99 8.58 5.37 -3.19
N LYS A 100 8.04 4.85 -4.29
CA LYS A 100 7.40 5.65 -5.33
C LYS A 100 6.12 6.32 -4.80
N ALA A 101 5.28 5.57 -4.07
CA ALA A 101 4.08 6.11 -3.43
C ALA A 101 4.41 7.20 -2.41
N LEU A 102 5.41 6.98 -1.57
CA LEU A 102 5.87 7.95 -0.57
C LEU A 102 6.41 9.22 -1.23
N ARG A 103 7.20 9.11 -2.31
CA ARG A 103 7.73 10.27 -3.05
C ARG A 103 6.62 11.06 -3.71
N ASP A 104 5.68 10.39 -4.37
CA ASP A 104 4.53 11.04 -4.99
C ASP A 104 3.68 11.78 -3.94
N ALA A 105 3.41 11.15 -2.79
CA ALA A 105 2.72 11.81 -1.69
C ALA A 105 3.49 13.04 -1.17
N ALA A 106 4.80 12.92 -0.96
CA ALA A 106 5.64 14.02 -0.48
C ALA A 106 5.69 15.20 -1.45
N GLU A 107 5.83 14.94 -2.76
CA GLU A 107 5.84 15.95 -3.82
C GLU A 107 4.51 16.71 -3.90
N ASN A 108 3.40 16.05 -3.60
CA ASN A 108 2.08 16.65 -3.58
C ASN A 108 1.68 17.23 -2.22
N GLY A 109 2.53 17.15 -1.20
CA GLY A 109 2.21 17.58 0.17
C GLY A 109 1.04 16.79 0.77
N ALA A 110 0.86 15.55 0.35
CA ALA A 110 -0.22 14.65 0.74
C ALA A 110 0.26 13.59 1.73
N GLY A 111 -0.68 12.98 2.44
CA GLY A 111 -0.46 11.76 3.19
C GLY A 111 -0.63 10.51 2.31
N LEU A 112 -0.36 9.35 2.89
CA LEU A 112 -0.57 8.05 2.28
C LEU A 112 -1.57 7.23 3.11
N LEU A 113 -2.56 6.68 2.46
CA LEU A 113 -3.57 5.83 3.07
C LEU A 113 -3.36 4.39 2.60
N GLU A 114 -3.17 3.48 3.54
CA GLU A 114 -3.17 2.05 3.27
C GLU A 114 -4.59 1.50 3.41
N ALA A 115 -5.04 0.77 2.40
CA ALA A 115 -6.33 0.11 2.40
C ALA A 115 -6.22 -1.26 1.73
N THR A 116 -7.01 -2.22 2.20
CA THR A 116 -7.10 -3.55 1.60
C THR A 116 -8.29 -3.64 0.64
N ASP A 117 -8.20 -4.59 -0.28
CA ASP A 117 -9.29 -5.00 -1.18
C ASP A 117 -9.85 -3.89 -2.07
N VAL A 118 -9.08 -2.81 -2.27
CA VAL A 118 -9.44 -1.74 -3.21
C VAL A 118 -9.22 -2.19 -4.66
N VAL A 119 -8.21 -3.02 -4.88
CA VAL A 119 -7.88 -3.62 -6.18
C VAL A 119 -7.59 -5.11 -6.00
N GLU A 120 -8.37 -5.97 -6.66
CA GLU A 120 -8.12 -7.41 -6.75
C GLU A 120 -7.45 -7.71 -8.08
N VAL A 121 -6.16 -7.95 -8.03
CA VAL A 121 -5.37 -8.26 -9.21
C VAL A 121 -5.48 -9.74 -9.55
N GLU A 122 -5.93 -10.07 -10.79
CA GLU A 122 -5.81 -11.42 -11.32
C GLU A 122 -4.41 -11.61 -11.92
N PRO A 123 -3.49 -12.31 -11.23
CA PRO A 123 -2.08 -12.31 -11.60
C PRO A 123 -1.77 -13.08 -12.87
N LEU A 124 -2.67 -13.94 -13.33
CA LEU A 124 -2.50 -14.71 -14.57
C LEU A 124 -3.10 -13.99 -15.78
N ASP A 125 -4.11 -13.18 -15.57
CA ASP A 125 -4.77 -12.38 -16.60
C ASP A 125 -5.15 -11.00 -16.06
N LEU A 126 -4.24 -10.05 -16.15
CA LEU A 126 -4.43 -8.70 -15.59
C LEU A 126 -5.67 -7.97 -16.14
N LYS A 127 -6.22 -8.41 -17.29
CA LYS A 127 -7.46 -7.85 -17.85
C LYS A 127 -8.70 -8.20 -17.03
N LYS A 128 -8.62 -9.23 -16.19
CA LYS A 128 -9.69 -9.64 -15.27
C LYS A 128 -9.56 -9.01 -13.88
N THR A 129 -8.56 -8.14 -13.68
CA THR A 129 -8.42 -7.39 -12.45
C THR A 129 -9.69 -6.60 -12.16
N THR A 130 -10.20 -6.71 -10.94
CA THR A 130 -11.33 -5.94 -10.47
C THR A 130 -10.88 -4.82 -9.53
N SER A 131 -11.63 -3.73 -9.49
CA SER A 131 -11.31 -2.60 -8.63
C SER A 131 -12.57 -1.87 -8.19
N TYR A 132 -12.59 -1.44 -6.95
CA TYR A 132 -13.57 -0.51 -6.41
C TYR A 132 -13.14 0.95 -6.54
N SER A 133 -12.02 1.20 -7.21
CA SER A 133 -11.49 2.52 -7.52
C SER A 133 -11.24 2.68 -9.03
N ASP A 134 -10.90 3.89 -9.48
CA ASP A 134 -10.54 4.12 -10.87
C ASP A 134 -9.18 3.49 -11.21
N LEU A 135 -9.18 2.39 -11.96
CA LEU A 135 -7.96 1.69 -12.39
C LEU A 135 -7.02 2.57 -13.22
N ASN A 136 -7.50 3.63 -13.87
CA ASN A 136 -6.65 4.56 -14.60
C ASN A 136 -5.74 5.37 -13.66
N GLN A 137 -6.06 5.42 -12.39
CA GLN A 137 -5.27 6.05 -11.34
C GLN A 137 -4.33 5.06 -10.63
N CYS A 138 -4.43 3.76 -10.96
CA CYS A 138 -3.60 2.73 -10.36
C CYS A 138 -2.23 2.65 -11.06
N ASP A 139 -1.16 2.75 -10.28
CA ASP A 139 0.19 2.47 -10.79
C ASP A 139 0.34 0.96 -11.07
N PRO A 140 0.70 0.55 -12.30
CA PRO A 140 0.70 -0.86 -12.67
C PRO A 140 1.89 -1.65 -12.16
N GLU A 141 2.93 -1.01 -11.61
CA GLU A 141 4.19 -1.67 -11.28
C GLU A 141 4.02 -2.80 -10.26
N GLY A 142 3.25 -2.54 -9.19
CA GLY A 142 2.96 -3.56 -8.18
C GLY A 142 2.18 -4.76 -8.71
N ALA A 143 1.24 -4.54 -9.63
CA ALA A 143 0.51 -5.61 -10.30
C ALA A 143 1.43 -6.50 -11.16
N PHE A 144 2.39 -5.89 -11.87
CA PHE A 144 3.39 -6.63 -12.66
C PHE A 144 4.36 -7.41 -11.77
N ILE A 145 4.79 -6.86 -10.63
CA ILE A 145 5.59 -7.59 -9.64
C ILE A 145 4.82 -8.82 -9.16
N TYR A 146 3.57 -8.65 -8.76
CA TYR A 146 2.71 -9.76 -8.33
C TYR A 146 2.54 -10.83 -9.41
N GLN A 147 2.28 -10.43 -10.65
CA GLN A 147 2.18 -11.35 -11.78
C GLN A 147 3.47 -12.17 -11.98
N LYS A 148 4.63 -11.52 -11.90
CA LYS A 148 5.94 -12.17 -12.03
C LYS A 148 6.14 -13.23 -10.93
N VAL A 149 5.87 -12.85 -9.68
CA VAL A 149 6.01 -13.76 -8.52
C VAL A 149 5.07 -14.95 -8.63
N ALA A 150 3.79 -14.72 -8.93
CA ALA A 150 2.81 -15.80 -9.09
C ALA A 150 3.20 -16.79 -10.20
N ARG A 151 3.67 -16.30 -11.34
CA ARG A 151 4.15 -17.16 -12.44
C ARG A 151 5.38 -17.98 -12.05
N ALA A 152 6.31 -17.41 -11.30
CA ALA A 152 7.49 -18.11 -10.79
C ALA A 152 7.09 -19.27 -9.86
N GLN A 153 6.20 -19.01 -8.89
CA GLN A 153 5.68 -20.01 -7.95
C GLN A 153 4.98 -21.17 -8.66
N ILE A 154 4.15 -20.89 -9.67
CA ILE A 154 3.50 -21.92 -10.47
C ILE A 154 4.54 -22.76 -11.23
N SER A 155 5.55 -22.12 -11.81
CA SER A 155 6.61 -22.81 -12.54
C SER A 155 7.40 -23.77 -11.63
N GLU A 156 7.74 -23.34 -10.42
CA GLU A 156 8.42 -24.17 -9.42
C GLU A 156 7.55 -25.34 -8.97
N PHE A 157 6.28 -25.11 -8.69
CA PHE A 157 5.34 -26.15 -8.34
C PHE A 157 5.20 -27.21 -9.44
N MET A 158 5.14 -26.78 -10.70
CA MET A 158 5.06 -27.71 -11.85
C MET A 158 6.34 -28.53 -12.03
N LYS A 159 7.51 -27.99 -11.69
CA LYS A 159 8.79 -28.72 -11.71
C LYS A 159 8.86 -29.75 -10.60
N SER A 160 8.44 -29.40 -9.38
CA SER A 160 8.47 -30.30 -8.22
C SER A 160 7.56 -31.53 -8.39
N LYS A 161 6.47 -31.41 -9.16
CA LYS A 161 5.59 -32.56 -9.48
C LYS A 161 6.10 -33.51 -10.57
N LYS A 162 7.16 -33.12 -11.31
CA LYS A 162 7.76 -33.93 -12.38
C LYS A 162 9.00 -34.68 -11.92
N SER A 163 9.46 -34.44 -10.71
CA SER A 163 10.54 -35.16 -10.02
C SER A 163 9.97 -36.22 -9.09
#